data_a4fa42b807aef4b9877980f39ec08201
#
_entry.id   a4fa42b807aef4b9877980f39ec08201
#
_cell.length_a   1.000
_cell.length_b   1.000
_cell.length_c   1.000
_cell.angle_alpha   90.00
_cell.angle_beta   90.00
_cell.angle_gamma   90.00
#
_symmetry.space_group_name_H-M   'P 1'
#
loop_
_entity.id
_entity.type
_entity.pdbx_description
1 polymer ?
#
loop_
_entity_poly.entity_id
_entity_poly.type
_entity_poly.pdbx_seq_one_letter_code
_entity_poly.pdbx_strand_id
1 'polypeptide(L)'
;MHARSKHSTRSDRPLVARVWHGATPASQGDAYAAYLEETGAKDCRGTPGNCGVQVLRRTVGGETHFLFISFWESMDAIRVFAGDDIDQARYYPEDRKYLLALEPTVSHYEVLER
;
A
#
# COMPACT_ATOMS: atom_id res chain seq x y z
N MET A 1 -30.28 4.68 -7.61
CA MET A 1 -30.00 5.03 -7.81
C MET A 1 -29.37 5.20 -7.88
N HIS A 2 -29.15 5.47 -8.05
CA HIS A 2 -28.64 5.86 -8.28
C HIS A 2 -27.80 6.12 -8.46
N ALA A 3 -27.61 6.26 -8.45
CA ALA A 3 -26.96 6.80 -8.66
C ALA A 3 -26.10 6.69 -8.76
N ARG A 4 -26.02 6.65 -8.74
CA ARG A 4 -25.34 6.72 -8.87
C ARG A 4 -24.66 6.60 -9.51
N SER A 5 -24.86 6.64 -10.03
CA SER A 5 -24.34 6.63 -10.80
C SER A 5 -23.67 7.11 -11.19
N LYS A 6 -23.49 7.74 -11.03
CA LYS A 6 -22.81 8.39 -11.44
C LYS A 6 -21.74 8.33 -11.34
N HIS A 7 -21.38 8.41 -11.06
CA HIS A 7 -20.33 8.40 -10.98
C HIS A 7 -19.56 7.67 -11.32
N SER A 8 -19.74 7.49 -11.17
CA SER A 8 -19.10 6.47 -11.77
C SER A 8 -18.61 6.67 -13.13
N THR A 9 -19.03 7.58 -13.68
CA THR A 9 -18.64 7.80 -15.03
C THR A 9 -17.16 7.85 -15.19
N ARG A 10 -16.47 8.48 -14.28
CA ARG A 10 -15.06 8.62 -14.48
C ARG A 10 -14.30 7.36 -14.30
N SER A 11 -14.94 6.33 -13.84
CA SER A 11 -14.23 5.11 -13.63
C SER A 11 -15.07 3.93 -14.02
N ASP A 12 -15.04 3.61 -15.28
CA ASP A 12 -15.63 2.38 -15.75
C ASP A 12 -14.79 1.20 -15.36
N ARG A 13 -13.55 1.45 -14.97
CA ARG A 13 -12.62 0.39 -14.60
C ARG A 13 -12.44 0.38 -13.11
N PRO A 14 -12.35 -0.82 -12.53
CA PRO A 14 -12.09 -0.91 -11.10
C PRO A 14 -10.68 -0.41 -10.80
N LEU A 15 -10.53 0.13 -9.61
CA LEU A 15 -9.21 0.44 -9.11
C LEU A 15 -8.48 -0.84 -8.77
N VAL A 16 -7.17 -0.75 -8.74
CA VAL A 16 -6.31 -1.84 -8.28
C VAL A 16 -5.80 -1.51 -6.90
N ALA A 17 -5.93 -2.44 -5.97
CA ALA A 17 -5.35 -2.31 -4.64
C ALA A 17 -4.06 -3.12 -4.60
N ARG A 18 -2.97 -2.47 -4.20
CA ARG A 18 -1.68 -3.11 -3.98
C ARG A 18 -1.50 -3.25 -2.48
N VAL A 19 -1.32 -4.48 -2.01
CA VAL A 19 -1.30 -4.79 -0.57
C VAL A 19 0.06 -5.34 -0.18
N TRP A 20 0.70 -4.66 0.75
CA TRP A 20 1.97 -5.08 1.33
C TRP A 20 1.76 -5.39 2.81
N HIS A 21 2.47 -6.37 3.32
CA HIS A 21 2.47 -6.73 4.73
C HIS A 21 3.88 -6.73 5.29
N GLY A 22 4.01 -6.23 6.51
CA GLY A 22 5.25 -6.34 7.25
C GLY A 22 4.97 -6.26 8.75
N ALA A 23 5.93 -6.67 9.54
CA ALA A 23 5.78 -6.67 10.99
C ALA A 23 7.05 -6.18 11.66
N THR A 24 6.87 -5.50 12.79
CA THR A 24 7.97 -5.01 13.62
C THR A 24 7.80 -5.55 15.03
N PRO A 25 8.84 -5.49 15.87
CA PRO A 25 8.61 -5.63 17.30
C PRO A 25 7.59 -4.59 17.75
N ALA A 26 6.75 -4.93 18.70
CA ALA A 26 5.69 -4.02 19.14
C ALA A 26 6.25 -2.67 19.59
N SER A 27 7.43 -2.67 20.21
CA SER A 27 8.06 -1.44 20.70
C SER A 27 8.49 -0.50 19.59
N GLN A 28 8.56 -0.99 18.34
CA GLN A 28 8.97 -0.19 17.19
C GLN A 28 7.78 0.24 16.31
N GLY A 29 6.57 -0.14 16.70
CA GLY A 29 5.40 0.07 15.85
C GLY A 29 5.16 1.53 15.51
N ASP A 30 5.22 2.42 16.52
CA ASP A 30 4.96 3.83 16.27
C ASP A 30 6.04 4.46 15.40
N ALA A 31 7.29 4.12 15.66
CA ALA A 31 8.40 4.65 14.87
C ALA A 31 8.29 4.21 13.42
N TYR A 32 7.93 2.95 13.22
CA TYR A 32 7.80 2.45 11.85
C TYR A 32 6.60 3.06 11.13
N ALA A 33 5.49 3.28 11.85
CA ALA A 33 4.33 3.95 11.25
C ALA A 33 4.72 5.32 10.70
N ALA A 34 5.53 6.07 11.45
CA ALA A 34 6.00 7.38 11.00
C ALA A 34 6.91 7.23 9.78
N TYR A 35 7.77 6.23 9.78
CA TYR A 35 8.67 5.99 8.65
C TYR A 35 7.89 5.63 7.38
N LEU A 36 6.86 4.78 7.51
CA LEU A 36 6.00 4.45 6.37
C LEU A 36 5.35 5.68 5.77
N GLU A 37 4.89 6.59 6.61
CA GLU A 37 4.24 7.81 6.14
C GLU A 37 5.21 8.65 5.31
N GLU A 38 6.44 8.75 5.75
CA GLU A 38 7.43 9.60 5.09
C GLU A 38 8.09 8.95 3.88
N THR A 39 7.96 7.65 3.72
CA THR A 39 8.59 6.95 2.60
C THR A 39 7.53 6.43 1.64
N GLY A 40 7.05 5.21 1.87
CA GLY A 40 6.14 4.56 0.93
C GLY A 40 4.85 5.34 0.68
N ALA A 41 4.22 5.84 1.75
CA ALA A 41 2.96 6.54 1.60
C ALA A 41 3.14 7.83 0.82
N LYS A 42 4.18 8.58 1.15
CA LYS A 42 4.46 9.83 0.46
C LYS A 42 4.77 9.60 -1.01
N ASP A 43 5.60 8.60 -1.30
CA ASP A 43 5.97 8.31 -2.68
C ASP A 43 4.77 7.81 -3.49
N CYS A 44 3.91 6.97 -2.88
CA CYS A 44 2.69 6.55 -3.57
C CYS A 44 1.83 7.74 -3.93
N ARG A 45 1.57 8.61 -2.96
CA ARG A 45 0.71 9.76 -3.20
C ARG A 45 1.28 10.70 -4.26
N GLY A 46 2.59 10.73 -4.40
CA GLY A 46 3.26 11.55 -5.39
C GLY A 46 3.33 10.93 -6.78
N THR A 47 2.88 9.70 -6.95
CA THR A 47 2.95 9.01 -8.23
C THR A 47 1.65 9.19 -9.00
N PRO A 48 1.71 9.63 -10.27
CA PRO A 48 0.49 9.78 -11.07
C PRO A 48 -0.28 8.47 -11.14
N GLY A 49 -1.59 8.56 -11.01
CA GLY A 49 -2.45 7.38 -11.03
C GLY A 49 -2.72 6.78 -9.67
N ASN A 50 -2.07 7.29 -8.63
CA ASN A 50 -2.40 6.86 -7.27
C ASN A 50 -3.71 7.50 -6.83
N CYS A 51 -4.58 6.70 -6.23
CA CYS A 51 -5.90 7.14 -5.79
C CYS A 51 -6.06 7.10 -4.28
N GLY A 52 -4.97 6.91 -3.57
CA GLY A 52 -5.00 6.95 -2.11
C GLY A 52 -4.19 5.83 -1.48
N VAL A 53 -4.03 5.94 -0.18
CA VAL A 53 -3.24 5.00 0.63
C VAL A 53 -3.98 4.77 1.94
N GLN A 54 -4.00 3.52 2.40
CA GLN A 54 -4.46 3.18 3.73
C GLN A 54 -3.37 2.40 4.42
N VAL A 55 -3.10 2.74 5.67
CA VAL A 55 -2.16 1.98 6.48
C VAL A 55 -2.93 1.46 7.67
N LEU A 56 -2.98 0.14 7.81
CA LEU A 56 -3.67 -0.53 8.90
C LEU A 56 -2.65 -1.22 9.77
N ARG A 57 -2.90 -1.27 11.07
CA ARG A 57 -2.02 -2.03 11.95
C ARG A 57 -2.79 -2.73 13.05
N ARG A 58 -2.21 -3.81 13.53
CA ARG A 58 -2.69 -4.50 14.73
C ARG A 58 -1.50 -5.06 15.49
N THR A 59 -1.60 -5.07 16.80
CA THR A 59 -0.53 -5.61 17.64
C THR A 59 -1.02 -6.91 18.24
N VAL A 60 -0.24 -7.97 18.07
CA VAL A 60 -0.54 -9.30 18.56
C VAL A 60 0.73 -9.90 19.14
N GLY A 61 0.66 -10.32 20.39
CA GLY A 61 1.83 -10.87 21.05
C GLY A 61 2.88 -9.80 21.21
N GLY A 62 4.02 -9.93 20.76
CA GLY A 62 5.07 -8.92 20.82
C GLY A 62 5.32 -8.24 19.50
N GLU A 63 4.38 -8.32 18.56
CA GLU A 63 4.59 -7.81 17.21
C GLU A 63 3.49 -6.87 16.78
N THR A 64 3.87 -5.83 16.04
CA THR A 64 2.92 -4.96 15.36
C THR A 64 2.96 -5.29 13.88
N HIS A 65 1.81 -5.65 13.33
CA HIS A 65 1.65 -5.98 11.92
C HIS A 65 1.03 -4.82 11.17
N PHE A 66 1.55 -4.57 9.99
CA PHE A 66 1.07 -3.50 9.12
C PHE A 66 0.57 -4.06 7.81
N LEU A 67 -0.56 -3.54 7.36
CA LEU A 67 -0.97 -3.69 5.97
C LEU A 67 -0.88 -2.32 5.34
N PHE A 68 -0.12 -2.22 4.28
CA PHE A 68 0.01 -0.99 3.52
C PHE A 68 -0.73 -1.20 2.20
N ILE A 69 -1.83 -0.48 2.04
CA ILE A 69 -2.70 -0.64 0.88
C ILE A 69 -2.66 0.64 0.08
N SER A 70 -2.28 0.53 -1.19
CA SER A 70 -2.30 1.68 -2.09
C SER A 70 -3.27 1.38 -3.23
N PHE A 71 -4.00 2.40 -3.64
CA PHE A 71 -5.05 2.28 -4.66
C PHE A 71 -4.60 2.99 -5.91
N TRP A 72 -4.84 2.36 -7.07
CA TRP A 72 -4.27 2.81 -8.33
C TRP A 72 -5.29 2.71 -9.46
N GLU A 73 -5.16 3.62 -10.43
CA GLU A 73 -6.03 3.62 -11.61
C GLU A 73 -5.78 2.42 -12.51
N SER A 74 -4.55 1.89 -12.51
CA SER A 74 -4.18 0.82 -13.43
C SER A 74 -2.89 0.16 -12.98
N MET A 75 -2.61 -1.00 -13.57
CA MET A 75 -1.32 -1.67 -13.36
C MET A 75 -0.17 -0.84 -13.93
N ASP A 76 -0.42 -0.12 -15.02
CA ASP A 76 0.64 0.73 -15.59
C ASP A 76 1.06 1.83 -14.63
N ALA A 77 0.10 2.40 -13.90
CA ALA A 77 0.44 3.41 -12.89
C ALA A 77 1.29 2.81 -11.78
N ILE A 78 1.01 1.55 -11.40
CA ILE A 78 1.80 0.87 -10.38
C ILE A 78 3.23 0.69 -10.85
N ARG A 79 3.44 0.41 -12.14
CA ARG A 79 4.79 0.22 -12.66
C ARG A 79 5.67 1.45 -12.49
N VAL A 80 5.08 2.63 -12.56
CA VAL A 80 5.83 3.86 -12.34
C VAL A 80 6.38 3.90 -10.92
N PHE A 81 5.60 3.45 -9.96
CA PHE A 81 6.02 3.41 -8.56
C PHE A 81 6.94 2.23 -8.26
N ALA A 82 6.58 1.05 -8.71
CA ALA A 82 7.17 -0.20 -8.23
C ALA A 82 8.21 -0.80 -9.18
N GLY A 83 8.25 -0.33 -10.43
CA GLY A 83 9.11 -0.95 -11.43
C GLY A 83 8.36 -1.98 -12.25
N ASP A 84 9.04 -2.60 -13.20
CA ASP A 84 8.40 -3.51 -14.14
C ASP A 84 7.84 -4.77 -13.48
N ASP A 85 8.54 -5.29 -12.48
CA ASP A 85 8.04 -6.45 -11.75
C ASP A 85 7.15 -5.96 -10.62
N ILE A 86 5.88 -5.76 -10.92
CA ILE A 86 4.96 -5.14 -9.97
C ILE A 86 4.69 -5.99 -8.75
N ASP A 87 4.95 -7.29 -8.81
CA ASP A 87 4.71 -8.16 -7.66
C ASP A 87 5.82 -8.06 -6.62
N GLN A 88 6.94 -7.46 -6.96
CA GLN A 88 8.01 -7.26 -6.01
C GLN A 88 7.71 -6.13 -5.05
N ALA A 89 7.95 -6.37 -3.76
CA ALA A 89 7.85 -5.32 -2.76
C ALA A 89 8.96 -4.31 -2.98
N ARG A 90 8.67 -3.05 -2.69
CA ARG A 90 9.65 -1.98 -2.76
C ARG A 90 10.03 -1.58 -1.35
N TYR A 91 11.33 -1.66 -1.04
CA TYR A 91 11.82 -1.32 0.28
C TYR A 91 12.66 -0.05 0.26
N TYR A 92 12.74 0.58 1.41
CA TYR A 92 13.49 1.81 1.63
C TYR A 92 14.67 1.52 2.55
N PRO A 93 15.66 2.42 2.56
CA PRO A 93 16.94 2.08 3.21
C PRO A 93 16.85 1.67 4.66
N GLU A 94 15.90 2.22 5.42
CA GLU A 94 15.83 1.91 6.84
C GLU A 94 14.79 0.86 7.20
N ASP A 95 14.08 0.31 6.20
CA ASP A 95 13.11 -0.74 6.49
C ASP A 95 13.73 -1.87 7.29
N ARG A 96 14.98 -2.22 6.99
CA ARG A 96 15.66 -3.33 7.66
C ARG A 96 15.82 -3.12 9.15
N LYS A 97 15.85 -1.88 9.60
CA LYS A 97 16.01 -1.58 11.02
C LYS A 97 14.79 -1.92 11.83
N TYR A 98 13.65 -1.96 11.19
CA TYR A 98 12.37 -2.14 11.86
C TYR A 98 11.75 -3.50 11.60
N LEU A 99 11.82 -3.96 10.36
CA LEU A 99 11.05 -5.12 9.93
C LEU A 99 11.69 -6.42 10.38
N LEU A 100 10.86 -7.31 10.91
CA LEU A 100 11.29 -8.65 11.31
C LEU A 100 11.67 -9.49 10.11
N ALA A 101 11.04 -9.23 8.96
CA ALA A 101 11.36 -9.89 7.71
C ALA A 101 11.03 -8.95 6.57
N LEU A 102 11.76 -9.08 5.46
CA LEU A 102 11.48 -8.34 4.25
C LEU A 102 10.77 -9.30 3.30
N GLU A 103 9.44 -9.28 3.34
CA GLU A 103 8.65 -10.15 2.46
C GLU A 103 8.88 -9.71 1.03
N PRO A 104 9.21 -10.64 0.12
CA PRO A 104 9.67 -10.25 -1.21
C PRO A 104 8.57 -9.76 -2.14
N THR A 105 7.32 -10.14 -1.89
CA THR A 105 6.25 -9.85 -2.82
C THR A 105 5.08 -9.17 -2.16
N VAL A 106 4.26 -8.55 -3.01
CA VAL A 106 2.99 -7.94 -2.62
C VAL A 106 1.89 -8.62 -3.40
N SER A 107 0.63 -8.31 -3.04
CA SER A 107 -0.52 -8.85 -3.77
C SER A 107 -1.33 -7.72 -4.36
N HIS A 108 -1.93 -7.97 -5.51
CA HIS A 108 -2.80 -7.01 -6.16
C HIS A 108 -4.21 -7.55 -6.22
N TYR A 109 -5.18 -6.67 -5.99
CA TYR A 109 -6.58 -7.04 -5.96
C TYR A 109 -7.38 -6.05 -6.79
N GLU A 110 -8.42 -6.52 -7.39
CA GLU A 110 -9.41 -5.66 -8.03
C GLU A 110 -10.33 -5.13 -6.94
N VAL A 111 -10.53 -3.81 -6.92
CA VAL A 111 -11.40 -3.19 -5.92
C VAL A 111 -12.82 -3.23 -6.45
N LEU A 112 -13.68 -4.01 -5.81
CA LEU A 112 -15.07 -4.12 -6.24
C LEU A 112 -15.95 -3.08 -5.58
N GLU A 113 -15.58 -2.68 -4.36
CA GLU A 113 -16.40 -1.72 -3.62
C GLU A 113 -15.57 -1.07 -2.53
N ARG A 114 -15.78 0.22 -2.29
CA ARG A 114 -15.05 0.88 -1.22
C ARG A 114 -15.82 2.07 -0.63
#